data_fa599f249f70411d72d039f4ac0827fa
#
_entry.id   fa599f249f70411d72d039f4ac0827fa
#
_cell.length_a   1.000
_cell.length_b   1.000
_cell.length_c   1.000
_cell.angle_alpha   90.00
_cell.angle_beta   90.00
_cell.angle_gamma   90.00
#
_symmetry.space_group_name_H-M   'P 1'
#
loop_
_entity.id
_entity.type
_entity.pdbx_description
1 polymer ?
#
loop_
_entity_poly.entity_id
_entity_poly.type
_entity_poly.pdbx_seq_one_letter_code
_entity_poly.pdbx_strand_id
1 'polypeptide(L)'
;MATPRCSDPTIDRASATDLMTLASDHGPVPMNIGAVLVLDHGAGLDLRAVEAVLADRVPRVLRLRQRLVRTPWGCGRPLWVDDRAFDLRRHLSETRLPEPGGTDTLLRVAAEAVCEPLDAGLPLWRARLVTGPHGDGAALVLVLHHVLADGIGGLAVLAALSDGTGSPAQALGRVPVPARTPRPRELAVEAWRGRLNAAVHPATGLRRVVGGLRELGLADGLPRLAPATSLNRPTGSGRRLTVVEVPLPDVVAAARAGNGTVNDVVVSAVAGALAGLLRSRGESPGELVVSVPISSRRTAQPDRLGNETGVLRLTVPTVADASERLRSIVATARTRASVRGGGSAAMMGVVFRALAGLRLYQPFVDHQRLVNTFVSNVRGPAEVASFGGHRIAAVLPVAVVPGNVSVAFDVLSYAGRLTVTLVADPALVPDLDALTDLLAAELAGEVRR
;
A
#
# COMPACT_ATOMS: atom_id res chain seq x y z
N MET A 1 45.76 -17.12 11.28
CA MET A 1 44.31 -17.04 11.46
C MET A 1 43.92 -15.55 11.49
N ALA A 2 43.35 -15.02 10.41
CA ALA A 2 42.90 -13.64 10.35
C ALA A 2 41.51 -13.56 11.03
N THR A 3 41.42 -12.78 12.08
CA THR A 3 40.14 -12.41 12.73
C THR A 3 39.22 -11.80 11.70
N PRO A 4 37.95 -12.24 11.58
CA PRO A 4 37.01 -11.61 10.68
C PRO A 4 36.85 -10.15 11.11
N ARG A 5 37.16 -9.21 10.21
CA ARG A 5 36.87 -7.79 10.40
C ARG A 5 35.39 -7.66 10.66
N CYS A 6 35.03 -7.16 11.84
CA CYS A 6 33.69 -6.75 12.18
C CYS A 6 33.27 -5.78 11.07
N SER A 7 32.29 -6.18 10.22
CA SER A 7 31.75 -5.31 9.19
C SER A 7 31.21 -4.06 9.88
N ASP A 8 31.67 -2.90 9.45
CA ASP A 8 31.14 -1.61 9.91
C ASP A 8 29.60 -1.66 9.90
N PRO A 9 28.94 -1.25 10.98
CA PRO A 9 27.48 -1.26 11.04
C PRO A 9 26.94 -0.42 9.90
N THR A 10 26.32 -1.07 8.92
CA THR A 10 25.70 -0.39 7.78
C THR A 10 24.64 0.56 8.31
N ILE A 11 24.84 1.87 8.08
CA ILE A 11 23.87 2.89 8.46
C ILE A 11 22.63 2.73 7.59
N ASP A 12 21.52 2.30 8.19
CA ASP A 12 20.27 2.06 7.49
C ASP A 12 19.46 3.37 7.35
N ARG A 13 19.51 3.98 6.20
CA ARG A 13 18.83 5.25 5.91
C ARG A 13 17.53 5.05 5.17
N ALA A 14 16.56 5.90 5.47
CA ALA A 14 15.35 6.00 4.68
C ALA A 14 15.67 6.16 3.19
N SER A 15 15.02 5.36 2.35
CA SER A 15 15.16 5.37 0.89
C SER A 15 14.61 6.68 0.28
N ALA A 16 14.81 6.89 -1.00
CA ALA A 16 14.21 8.02 -1.70
C ALA A 16 12.68 7.92 -1.71
N THR A 17 12.16 6.71 -1.83
CA THR A 17 10.70 6.42 -1.81
C THR A 17 10.12 6.60 -0.41
N ASP A 18 10.84 6.18 0.64
CA ASP A 18 10.42 6.44 2.02
C ASP A 18 10.30 7.95 2.29
N LEU A 19 11.26 8.75 1.77
CA LEU A 19 11.18 10.21 1.87
C LEU A 19 10.02 10.80 1.07
N MET A 20 9.63 10.20 -0.04
CA MET A 20 8.45 10.59 -0.78
C MET A 20 7.19 10.32 0.05
N THR A 21 7.07 9.13 0.62
CA THR A 21 5.96 8.75 1.49
C THR A 21 5.84 9.68 2.70
N LEU A 22 6.96 9.97 3.37
CA LEU A 22 6.98 10.94 4.49
C LEU A 22 6.60 12.35 4.07
N ALA A 23 6.98 12.77 2.85
CA ALA A 23 6.59 14.08 2.32
C ALA A 23 5.12 14.10 1.89
N SER A 24 4.50 12.94 1.67
CA SER A 24 3.09 12.80 1.35
C SER A 24 2.21 12.63 2.59
N ASP A 25 2.82 12.37 3.74
CA ASP A 25 2.10 12.17 5.01
C ASP A 25 1.69 13.51 5.62
N HIS A 26 0.84 14.21 4.88
CA HIS A 26 0.22 15.47 5.25
C HIS A 26 -1.27 15.40 4.93
N GLY A 27 -2.06 16.09 5.75
CA GLY A 27 -3.50 16.14 5.52
C GLY A 27 -4.32 15.46 6.61
N PRO A 28 -5.62 15.26 6.37
CA PRO A 28 -6.56 14.82 7.39
C PRO A 28 -6.45 13.33 7.75
N VAL A 29 -5.79 12.52 6.90
CA VAL A 29 -5.57 11.08 7.12
C VAL A 29 -4.09 10.74 6.99
N PRO A 30 -3.56 9.86 7.87
CA PRO A 30 -2.18 9.42 7.78
C PRO A 30 -1.96 8.48 6.58
N MET A 31 -0.73 8.39 6.12
CA MET A 31 -0.31 7.46 5.06
C MET A 31 -0.19 6.03 5.62
N ASN A 32 -1.29 5.48 6.09
CA ASN A 32 -1.35 4.12 6.61
C ASN A 32 -1.84 3.14 5.53
N ILE A 33 -1.33 1.93 5.60
CA ILE A 33 -1.87 0.73 4.94
C ILE A 33 -2.26 -0.27 6.02
N GLY A 34 -3.23 -1.11 5.72
CA GLY A 34 -3.69 -2.13 6.65
C GLY A 34 -4.12 -3.40 5.94
N ALA A 35 -4.30 -4.42 6.74
CA ALA A 35 -4.96 -5.66 6.35
C ALA A 35 -5.84 -6.15 7.49
N VAL A 36 -7.03 -6.60 7.14
CA VAL A 36 -7.93 -7.29 8.07
C VAL A 36 -7.82 -8.77 7.82
N LEU A 37 -7.28 -9.51 8.77
CA LEU A 37 -7.23 -10.98 8.74
C LEU A 37 -8.50 -11.50 9.42
N VAL A 38 -9.44 -11.99 8.66
CA VAL A 38 -10.65 -12.63 9.19
C VAL A 38 -10.31 -14.07 9.56
N LEU A 39 -10.50 -14.43 10.83
CA LEU A 39 -10.10 -15.73 11.35
C LEU A 39 -11.33 -16.65 11.48
N ASP A 40 -11.19 -17.90 11.01
CA ASP A 40 -12.22 -18.90 11.21
C ASP A 40 -12.32 -19.28 12.69
N HIS A 41 -13.53 -19.25 13.21
CA HIS A 41 -13.88 -19.74 14.54
C HIS A 41 -12.85 -19.43 15.62
N GLY A 42 -12.61 -18.16 15.87
CA GLY A 42 -11.65 -17.69 16.88
C GLY A 42 -12.10 -17.91 18.34
N ALA A 43 -12.89 -18.97 18.59
CA ALA A 43 -13.21 -19.36 19.96
C ALA A 43 -11.91 -19.65 20.73
N GLY A 44 -11.60 -18.80 21.70
CA GLY A 44 -10.40 -18.90 22.53
C GLY A 44 -9.22 -18.02 22.08
N LEU A 45 -9.33 -17.24 20.99
CA LEU A 45 -8.31 -16.26 20.64
C LEU A 45 -8.57 -14.97 21.43
N ASP A 46 -7.76 -14.78 22.47
CA ASP A 46 -7.74 -13.54 23.25
C ASP A 46 -6.48 -12.71 22.95
N LEU A 47 -6.42 -11.51 23.51
CA LEU A 47 -5.29 -10.62 23.33
C LEU A 47 -3.96 -11.22 23.81
N ARG A 48 -3.97 -12.08 24.84
CA ARG A 48 -2.78 -12.75 25.35
C ARG A 48 -2.25 -13.79 24.36
N ALA A 49 -3.13 -14.54 23.71
CA ALA A 49 -2.76 -15.49 22.68
C ALA A 49 -2.15 -14.76 21.46
N VAL A 50 -2.77 -13.64 21.05
CA VAL A 50 -2.21 -12.76 19.99
C VAL A 50 -0.84 -12.21 20.40
N GLU A 51 -0.69 -11.71 21.65
CA GLU A 51 0.58 -11.22 22.20
C GLU A 51 1.66 -12.31 22.13
N ALA A 52 1.34 -13.54 22.56
CA ALA A 52 2.29 -14.65 22.54
C ALA A 52 2.77 -15.00 21.11
N VAL A 53 1.85 -15.04 20.14
CA VAL A 53 2.18 -15.29 18.73
C VAL A 53 3.08 -14.18 18.18
N LEU A 54 2.73 -12.92 18.43
CA LEU A 54 3.49 -11.78 17.91
C LEU A 54 4.82 -11.60 18.63
N ALA A 55 4.94 -11.96 19.91
CA ALA A 55 6.20 -11.92 20.66
C ALA A 55 7.27 -12.85 20.06
N ASP A 56 6.87 -13.99 19.50
CA ASP A 56 7.79 -14.89 18.78
C ASP A 56 8.18 -14.35 17.41
N ARG A 57 7.26 -13.69 16.69
CA ARG A 57 7.42 -13.37 15.27
C ARG A 57 7.93 -11.96 14.97
N VAL A 58 7.44 -10.97 15.69
CA VAL A 58 7.87 -9.56 15.51
C VAL A 58 9.38 -9.39 15.60
N PRO A 59 10.11 -10.06 16.52
CA PRO A 59 11.57 -9.97 16.56
C PRO A 59 12.28 -10.37 15.26
N ARG A 60 11.65 -11.19 14.43
CA ARG A 60 12.21 -11.67 13.15
C ARG A 60 12.05 -10.65 12.03
N VAL A 61 11.13 -9.68 12.17
CA VAL A 61 10.88 -8.63 11.19
C VAL A 61 11.51 -7.33 11.68
N LEU A 62 12.74 -7.05 11.23
CA LEU A 62 13.56 -5.94 11.73
C LEU A 62 12.80 -4.60 11.75
N ARG A 63 12.07 -4.26 10.69
CA ARG A 63 11.32 -3.01 10.58
C ARG A 63 10.23 -2.84 11.63
N LEU A 64 9.64 -3.92 12.13
CA LEU A 64 8.62 -3.84 13.19
C LEU A 64 9.21 -3.51 14.58
N ARG A 65 10.53 -3.49 14.70
CA ARG A 65 11.24 -3.09 15.92
C ARG A 65 12.04 -1.80 15.76
N GLN A 66 12.05 -1.23 14.57
CA GLN A 66 12.80 -0.02 14.26
C GLN A 66 11.93 1.21 14.28
N ARG A 67 12.48 2.28 14.81
CA ARG A 67 11.91 3.63 14.72
C ARG A 67 12.60 4.40 13.60
N LEU A 68 11.84 5.28 12.96
CA LEU A 68 12.39 6.22 12.00
C LEU A 68 12.79 7.52 12.72
N VAL A 69 14.09 7.77 12.83
CA VAL A 69 14.64 8.90 13.56
C VAL A 69 15.14 9.98 12.60
N ARG A 70 14.67 11.21 12.78
CA ARG A 70 15.20 12.37 12.04
C ARG A 70 16.66 12.62 12.44
N THR A 71 17.49 12.92 11.46
CA THR A 71 18.90 13.26 11.68
C THR A 71 19.06 14.77 11.90
N PRO A 72 20.07 15.20 12.68
CA PRO A 72 20.42 16.60 12.77
C PRO A 72 20.75 17.22 11.39
N TRP A 73 20.64 18.53 11.29
CA TRP A 73 20.95 19.24 10.05
C TRP A 73 22.36 18.93 9.55
N GLY A 74 22.49 18.67 8.26
CA GLY A 74 23.77 18.28 7.65
C GLY A 74 24.11 16.77 7.72
N CYS A 75 23.47 15.99 8.60
CA CYS A 75 23.73 14.56 8.81
C CYS A 75 22.99 13.62 7.85
N GLY A 76 22.33 14.15 6.81
CA GLY A 76 21.71 13.34 5.77
C GLY A 76 20.25 12.99 6.04
N ARG A 77 19.79 11.87 5.43
CA ARG A 77 18.41 11.40 5.51
C ARG A 77 18.09 10.73 6.86
N PRO A 78 16.80 10.65 7.27
CA PRO A 78 16.39 9.89 8.45
C PRO A 78 16.95 8.48 8.49
N LEU A 79 17.04 7.92 9.68
CA LEU A 79 17.62 6.61 9.96
C LEU A 79 16.56 5.66 10.52
N TRP A 80 16.66 4.41 10.15
CA TRP A 80 16.03 3.33 10.86
C TRP A 80 16.93 2.89 12.03
N VAL A 81 16.40 2.96 13.23
CA VAL A 81 17.13 2.69 14.47
C VAL A 81 16.34 1.69 15.30
N ASP A 82 17.01 0.65 15.78
CA ASP A 82 16.37 -0.32 16.67
C ASP A 82 15.84 0.35 17.92
N ASP A 83 14.58 0.10 18.24
CA ASP A 83 13.96 0.56 19.47
C ASP A 83 14.40 -0.34 20.63
N ARG A 84 15.33 0.16 21.44
CA ARG A 84 15.84 -0.58 22.61
C ARG A 84 14.83 -0.73 23.75
N ALA A 85 13.81 0.13 23.75
CA ALA A 85 12.70 0.11 24.69
C ALA A 85 11.43 -0.48 24.06
N PHE A 86 11.60 -1.30 23.00
CA PHE A 86 10.47 -1.92 22.32
C PHE A 86 9.61 -2.73 23.30
N ASP A 87 8.35 -2.37 23.38
CA ASP A 87 7.32 -3.07 24.14
C ASP A 87 6.15 -3.40 23.21
N LEU A 88 5.97 -4.69 22.95
CA LEU A 88 4.92 -5.19 22.07
C LEU A 88 3.51 -4.75 22.50
N ARG A 89 3.26 -4.62 23.79
CA ARG A 89 1.95 -4.23 24.32
C ARG A 89 1.52 -2.84 23.92
N ARG A 90 2.46 -1.95 23.64
CA ARG A 90 2.17 -0.61 23.11
C ARG A 90 1.64 -0.62 21.67
N HIS A 91 1.78 -1.73 20.98
CA HIS A 91 1.33 -1.95 19.61
C HIS A 91 0.04 -2.76 19.52
N LEU A 92 -0.46 -3.28 20.66
CA LEU A 92 -1.60 -4.18 20.70
C LEU A 92 -2.81 -3.51 21.36
N SER A 93 -3.96 -3.76 20.81
CA SER A 93 -5.24 -3.36 21.41
C SER A 93 -6.32 -4.39 21.06
N GLU A 94 -7.40 -4.36 21.82
CA GLU A 94 -8.58 -5.18 21.59
C GLU A 94 -9.82 -4.31 21.49
N THR A 95 -10.74 -4.71 20.62
CA THR A 95 -12.05 -4.07 20.47
C THR A 95 -13.09 -5.15 20.25
N ARG A 96 -14.17 -5.08 21.03
CA ARG A 96 -15.34 -5.93 20.81
C ARG A 96 -16.31 -5.20 19.88
N LEU A 97 -16.81 -5.89 18.86
CA LEU A 97 -17.83 -5.32 17.99
C LEU A 97 -19.14 -5.10 18.75
N PRO A 98 -19.81 -3.97 18.55
CA PRO A 98 -21.17 -3.79 19.03
C PRO A 98 -22.14 -4.69 18.28
N GLU A 99 -23.28 -5.01 18.89
CA GLU A 99 -24.35 -5.73 18.19
C GLU A 99 -24.90 -4.91 17.00
N PRO A 100 -25.31 -5.56 15.90
CA PRO A 100 -25.36 -7.02 15.73
C PRO A 100 -24.05 -7.66 15.28
N GLY A 101 -22.90 -6.93 15.27
CA GLY A 101 -21.64 -7.44 14.74
C GLY A 101 -21.61 -7.46 13.22
N GLY A 102 -20.94 -8.47 12.66
CA GLY A 102 -20.88 -8.70 11.22
C GLY A 102 -19.83 -7.89 10.46
N THR A 103 -19.79 -8.10 9.13
CA THR A 103 -18.76 -7.57 8.25
C THR A 103 -18.74 -6.05 8.20
N ASP A 104 -19.89 -5.39 8.11
CA ASP A 104 -19.96 -3.92 8.01
C ASP A 104 -19.41 -3.24 9.27
N THR A 105 -19.72 -3.81 10.46
CA THR A 105 -19.19 -3.29 11.72
C THR A 105 -17.67 -3.52 11.82
N LEU A 106 -17.17 -4.67 11.36
CA LEU A 106 -15.74 -4.96 11.27
C LEU A 106 -15.04 -3.97 10.31
N LEU A 107 -15.62 -3.72 9.14
CA LEU A 107 -15.07 -2.78 8.16
C LEU A 107 -15.03 -1.35 8.71
N ARG A 108 -16.02 -0.95 9.51
CA ARG A 108 -16.02 0.36 10.18
C ARG A 108 -14.87 0.45 11.19
N VAL A 109 -14.67 -0.56 12.04
CA VAL A 109 -13.54 -0.60 12.99
C VAL A 109 -12.20 -0.60 12.26
N ALA A 110 -12.09 -1.30 11.14
CA ALA A 110 -10.89 -1.30 10.31
C ALA A 110 -10.62 0.08 9.68
N ALA A 111 -11.66 0.76 9.18
CA ALA A 111 -11.56 2.11 8.63
C ALA A 111 -11.09 3.11 9.69
N GLU A 112 -11.66 3.06 10.89
CA GLU A 112 -11.22 3.87 12.03
C GLU A 112 -9.75 3.60 12.35
N ALA A 113 -9.37 2.32 12.44
CA ALA A 113 -8.00 1.91 12.76
C ALA A 113 -6.96 2.43 11.76
N VAL A 114 -7.23 2.41 10.46
CA VAL A 114 -6.27 2.90 9.45
C VAL A 114 -6.23 4.42 9.37
N CYS A 115 -7.30 5.11 9.76
CA CYS A 115 -7.35 6.57 9.79
C CYS A 115 -6.74 7.18 11.07
N GLU A 116 -6.49 6.38 12.10
CA GLU A 116 -5.83 6.88 13.31
C GLU A 116 -4.32 7.05 13.10
N PRO A 117 -3.72 8.17 13.49
CA PRO A 117 -2.27 8.36 13.44
C PRO A 117 -1.52 7.33 14.28
N LEU A 118 -0.35 6.91 13.81
CA LEU A 118 0.60 6.10 14.56
C LEU A 118 1.56 7.00 15.36
N ASP A 119 1.99 6.53 16.54
CA ASP A 119 2.95 7.27 17.37
C ASP A 119 4.33 7.29 16.71
N ALA A 120 4.79 8.45 16.27
CA ALA A 120 6.10 8.63 15.65
C ALA A 120 7.28 8.32 16.60
N GLY A 121 7.05 8.23 17.91
CA GLY A 121 8.03 7.82 18.92
C GLY A 121 8.23 6.31 19.00
N LEU A 122 7.41 5.53 18.30
CA LEU A 122 7.44 4.06 18.27
C LEU A 122 7.73 3.54 16.86
N PRO A 123 8.01 2.23 16.71
CA PRO A 123 7.86 1.55 15.43
C PRO A 123 6.46 1.80 14.84
N LEU A 124 6.39 2.17 13.56
CA LEU A 124 5.19 2.74 12.94
C LEU A 124 4.18 1.67 12.52
N TRP A 125 3.69 0.90 13.48
CA TRP A 125 2.66 -0.12 13.25
C TRP A 125 1.84 -0.38 14.50
N ARG A 126 0.67 -0.99 14.34
CA ARG A 126 -0.16 -1.54 15.42
C ARG A 126 -0.99 -2.72 14.93
N ALA A 127 -1.44 -3.54 15.85
CA ALA A 127 -2.39 -4.62 15.61
C ALA A 127 -3.56 -4.50 16.61
N ARG A 128 -4.78 -4.66 16.10
CA ARG A 128 -6.01 -4.63 16.89
C ARG A 128 -6.73 -5.96 16.73
N LEU A 129 -6.87 -6.70 17.82
CA LEU A 129 -7.77 -7.84 17.86
C LEU A 129 -9.21 -7.33 17.90
N VAL A 130 -10.03 -7.79 16.98
CA VAL A 130 -11.46 -7.47 16.92
C VAL A 130 -12.23 -8.76 17.15
N THR A 131 -13.04 -8.80 18.20
CA THR A 131 -13.87 -9.95 18.56
C THR A 131 -15.34 -9.66 18.30
N GLY A 132 -16.10 -10.70 17.94
CA GLY A 132 -17.55 -10.59 17.77
C GLY A 132 -18.25 -10.20 19.07
N PRO A 133 -19.55 -9.81 19.01
CA PRO A 133 -20.30 -9.36 20.20
C PRO A 133 -20.37 -10.42 21.30
N HIS A 134 -20.45 -11.68 20.91
CA HIS A 134 -20.53 -12.84 21.81
C HIS A 134 -19.23 -13.65 21.89
N GLY A 135 -18.10 -13.13 21.34
CA GLY A 135 -16.87 -13.88 21.22
C GLY A 135 -16.86 -14.91 20.08
N ASP A 136 -17.84 -14.84 19.20
CA ASP A 136 -18.04 -15.66 18.02
C ASP A 136 -17.32 -15.06 16.80
N GLY A 137 -16.17 -15.49 16.54
CA GLY A 137 -15.33 -14.94 15.47
C GLY A 137 -14.33 -13.91 15.97
N ALA A 138 -13.23 -13.82 15.25
CA ALA A 138 -12.17 -12.87 15.51
C ALA A 138 -11.59 -12.36 14.19
N ALA A 139 -11.09 -11.13 14.21
CA ALA A 139 -10.28 -10.58 13.14
C ALA A 139 -9.07 -9.86 13.73
N LEU A 140 -7.94 -9.91 13.04
CA LEU A 140 -6.78 -9.10 13.39
C LEU A 140 -6.62 -7.98 12.36
N VAL A 141 -6.80 -6.74 12.81
CA VAL A 141 -6.54 -5.55 12.00
C VAL A 141 -5.10 -5.13 12.22
N LEU A 142 -4.26 -5.33 11.20
CA LEU A 142 -2.87 -4.88 11.19
C LEU A 142 -2.79 -3.55 10.43
N VAL A 143 -2.21 -2.54 11.06
CA VAL A 143 -1.98 -1.21 10.46
C VAL A 143 -0.49 -0.93 10.46
N LEU A 144 0.04 -0.54 9.31
CA LEU A 144 1.42 -0.15 9.08
C LEU A 144 1.44 1.25 8.46
N HIS A 145 2.38 2.08 8.86
CA HIS A 145 2.65 3.28 8.07
C HIS A 145 3.28 2.89 6.73
N HIS A 146 2.84 3.51 5.64
CA HIS A 146 3.30 3.17 4.29
C HIS A 146 4.83 3.33 4.09
N VAL A 147 5.50 4.08 4.98
CA VAL A 147 6.97 4.18 4.98
C VAL A 147 7.66 2.87 5.34
N LEU A 148 7.02 1.99 6.13
CA LEU A 148 7.57 0.68 6.50
C LEU A 148 7.59 -0.30 5.33
N ALA A 149 6.51 -0.27 4.54
CA ALA A 149 6.26 -1.25 3.50
C ALA A 149 5.28 -0.71 2.44
N ASP A 150 5.52 -1.06 1.18
CA ASP A 150 4.51 -1.01 0.11
C ASP A 150 3.59 -2.24 0.19
N GLY A 151 2.65 -2.39 -0.75
CA GLY A 151 1.73 -3.53 -0.75
C GLY A 151 2.43 -4.89 -0.71
N ILE A 152 3.54 -5.06 -1.45
CA ILE A 152 4.32 -6.30 -1.45
C ILE A 152 5.08 -6.46 -0.13
N GLY A 153 5.64 -5.39 0.40
CA GLY A 153 6.29 -5.38 1.71
C GLY A 153 5.30 -5.69 2.83
N GLY A 154 4.09 -5.12 2.79
CA GLY A 154 3.01 -5.44 3.72
C GLY A 154 2.61 -6.91 3.69
N LEU A 155 2.52 -7.50 2.48
CA LEU A 155 2.26 -8.93 2.33
C LEU A 155 3.42 -9.78 2.90
N ALA A 156 4.68 -9.36 2.73
CA ALA A 156 5.81 -10.05 3.35
C ALA A 156 5.77 -9.98 4.88
N VAL A 157 5.34 -8.85 5.45
CA VAL A 157 5.09 -8.73 6.90
C VAL A 157 3.99 -9.69 7.33
N LEU A 158 2.84 -9.72 6.62
CA LEU A 158 1.74 -10.64 6.92
C LEU A 158 2.19 -12.10 6.88
N ALA A 159 2.94 -12.49 5.85
CA ALA A 159 3.48 -13.84 5.72
C ALA A 159 4.45 -14.18 6.87
N ALA A 160 5.27 -13.22 7.31
CA ALA A 160 6.18 -13.41 8.44
C ALA A 160 5.45 -13.51 9.78
N LEU A 161 4.27 -12.89 9.90
CA LEU A 161 3.43 -12.95 11.10
C LEU A 161 2.42 -14.11 11.08
N SER A 162 2.25 -14.82 9.95
CA SER A 162 1.34 -15.97 9.82
C SER A 162 2.05 -17.30 10.17
N ASP A 163 1.25 -18.32 10.52
CA ASP A 163 1.73 -19.69 10.60
C ASP A 163 1.96 -20.23 9.18
N GLY A 164 2.99 -21.02 8.97
CA GLY A 164 3.12 -21.65 7.66
C GLY A 164 4.48 -22.30 7.45
N THR A 165 4.46 -23.41 6.75
CA THR A 165 5.63 -24.13 6.25
C THR A 165 6.14 -23.37 5.00
N GLY A 166 7.38 -22.92 5.03
CA GLY A 166 7.98 -22.17 3.93
C GLY A 166 7.73 -20.66 3.97
N SER A 167 7.26 -20.16 5.11
CA SER A 167 7.11 -18.70 5.33
C SER A 167 8.44 -17.98 5.11
N PRO A 168 8.40 -16.79 4.50
CA PRO A 168 9.56 -15.88 4.46
C PRO A 168 10.19 -15.64 5.83
N ALA A 169 9.46 -15.88 6.94
CA ALA A 169 9.98 -15.84 8.30
C ALA A 169 11.15 -16.84 8.54
N GLN A 170 11.15 -17.98 7.86
CA GLN A 170 12.32 -18.91 7.91
C GLN A 170 13.49 -18.39 7.08
N ALA A 171 13.22 -17.60 6.03
CA ALA A 171 14.24 -16.94 5.24
C ALA A 171 14.80 -15.66 5.90
N LEU A 172 14.09 -15.08 6.90
CA LEU A 172 14.53 -13.89 7.63
C LEU A 172 15.70 -14.16 8.62
N GLY A 173 16.11 -15.41 8.78
CA GLY A 173 17.33 -15.77 9.51
C GLY A 173 17.26 -15.55 11.03
N ARG A 174 18.43 -15.46 11.65
CA ARG A 174 18.58 -15.16 13.09
C ARG A 174 18.02 -13.79 13.42
N VAL A 175 17.39 -13.66 14.60
CA VAL A 175 16.99 -12.35 15.16
C VAL A 175 18.18 -11.39 15.07
N PRO A 176 18.06 -10.29 14.32
CA PRO A 176 19.17 -9.36 14.18
C PRO A 176 19.54 -8.76 15.53
N VAL A 177 20.83 -8.72 15.83
CA VAL A 177 21.32 -8.03 17.03
C VAL A 177 21.13 -6.53 16.85
N PRO A 178 20.54 -5.81 17.83
CA PRO A 178 20.36 -4.38 17.75
C PRO A 178 21.64 -3.65 17.40
N ALA A 179 21.62 -2.91 16.30
CA ALA A 179 22.78 -2.13 15.88
C ALA A 179 23.00 -0.93 16.81
N ARG A 180 24.26 -0.54 16.98
CA ARG A 180 24.60 0.69 17.70
C ARG A 180 24.05 1.90 16.94
N THR A 181 23.39 2.81 17.65
CA THR A 181 22.97 4.09 17.05
C THR A 181 24.21 4.90 16.63
N PRO A 182 24.34 5.26 15.33
CA PRO A 182 25.50 6.02 14.85
C PRO A 182 25.60 7.41 15.51
N ARG A 183 26.81 7.87 15.74
CA ARG A 183 27.04 9.23 16.28
C ARG A 183 26.81 10.30 15.20
N PRO A 184 26.40 11.52 15.54
CA PRO A 184 26.19 12.60 14.58
C PRO A 184 27.37 12.86 13.63
N ARG A 185 28.62 12.74 14.15
CA ARG A 185 29.83 12.88 13.33
C ARG A 185 29.96 11.80 12.26
N GLU A 186 29.66 10.54 12.58
CA GLU A 186 29.67 9.41 11.64
C GLU A 186 28.64 9.64 10.53
N LEU A 187 27.44 10.08 10.92
CA LEU A 187 26.36 10.44 9.99
C LEU A 187 26.72 11.59 9.07
N ALA A 188 27.36 12.63 9.59
CA ALA A 188 27.80 13.77 8.80
C ALA A 188 28.86 13.37 7.78
N VAL A 189 29.88 12.62 8.21
CA VAL A 189 30.96 12.14 7.31
C VAL A 189 30.39 11.26 6.19
N GLU A 190 29.51 10.33 6.52
CA GLU A 190 28.87 9.47 5.50
C GLU A 190 27.99 10.27 4.53
N ALA A 191 27.20 11.23 5.04
CA ALA A 191 26.37 12.09 4.23
C ALA A 191 27.21 12.97 3.27
N TRP A 192 28.33 13.48 3.74
CA TRP A 192 29.25 14.27 2.92
C TRP A 192 29.94 13.41 1.85
N ARG A 193 30.43 12.22 2.20
CA ARG A 193 30.98 11.27 1.21
C ARG A 193 29.95 10.95 0.12
N GLY A 194 28.68 10.71 0.49
CA GLY A 194 27.60 10.47 -0.47
C GLY A 194 27.36 11.65 -1.40
N ARG A 195 27.41 12.90 -0.89
CA ARG A 195 27.26 14.13 -1.71
C ARG A 195 28.45 14.32 -2.66
N LEU A 196 29.67 14.13 -2.18
CA LEU A 196 30.88 14.20 -3.01
C LEU A 196 30.84 13.15 -4.13
N ASN A 197 30.49 11.92 -3.80
CA ASN A 197 30.36 10.86 -4.80
C ASN A 197 29.29 11.18 -5.86
N ALA A 198 28.16 11.76 -5.46
CA ALA A 198 27.13 12.21 -6.39
C ALA A 198 27.60 13.36 -7.29
N ALA A 199 28.41 14.28 -6.74
CA ALA A 199 28.98 15.41 -7.50
C ALA A 199 30.04 14.95 -8.52
N VAL A 200 30.81 13.91 -8.21
CA VAL A 200 31.83 13.33 -9.11
C VAL A 200 31.19 12.48 -10.22
N HIS A 201 29.95 12.00 -10.02
CA HIS A 201 29.26 11.16 -11.00
C HIS A 201 27.96 11.81 -11.54
N PRO A 202 27.98 13.01 -12.13
CA PRO A 202 26.78 13.74 -12.55
C PRO A 202 25.96 12.99 -13.61
N ALA A 203 26.64 12.22 -14.49
CA ALA A 203 25.97 11.44 -15.52
C ALA A 203 24.97 10.41 -14.96
N THR A 204 25.27 9.85 -13.79
CA THR A 204 24.35 8.91 -13.12
C THR A 204 23.10 9.62 -12.58
N GLY A 205 23.27 10.84 -12.09
CA GLY A 205 22.16 11.70 -11.66
C GLY A 205 21.27 12.09 -12.84
N LEU A 206 21.87 12.53 -13.93
CA LEU A 206 21.15 12.91 -15.15
C LEU A 206 20.37 11.74 -15.77
N ARG A 207 20.99 10.55 -15.86
CA ARG A 207 20.29 9.34 -16.33
C ARG A 207 19.08 8.99 -15.48
N ARG A 208 19.14 9.16 -14.15
CA ARG A 208 18.01 8.95 -13.25
C ARG A 208 16.90 9.97 -13.50
N VAL A 209 17.24 11.23 -13.69
CA VAL A 209 16.27 12.29 -14.00
C VAL A 209 15.61 12.03 -15.34
N VAL A 210 16.37 11.76 -16.40
CA VAL A 210 15.83 11.45 -17.74
C VAL A 210 14.97 10.18 -17.69
N GLY A 211 15.41 9.14 -16.98
CA GLY A 211 14.62 7.93 -16.76
C GLY A 211 13.29 8.24 -16.08
N GLY A 212 13.31 9.04 -15.01
CA GLY A 212 12.12 9.46 -14.29
C GLY A 212 11.15 10.29 -15.13
N LEU A 213 11.66 11.21 -15.96
CA LEU A 213 10.84 11.99 -16.90
C LEU A 213 10.15 11.09 -17.94
N ARG A 214 10.87 10.09 -18.48
CA ARG A 214 10.30 9.10 -19.42
C ARG A 214 9.21 8.25 -18.76
N GLU A 215 9.46 7.76 -17.54
CA GLU A 215 8.49 6.96 -16.78
C GLU A 215 7.19 7.74 -16.48
N LEU A 216 7.31 9.04 -16.22
CA LEU A 216 6.16 9.92 -16.00
C LEU A 216 5.46 10.34 -17.31
N GLY A 217 6.01 9.95 -18.47
CA GLY A 217 5.51 10.38 -19.77
C GLY A 217 5.77 11.86 -20.07
N LEU A 218 6.66 12.51 -19.32
CA LEU A 218 7.04 13.92 -19.50
C LEU A 218 8.05 14.11 -20.63
N ALA A 219 8.69 13.04 -21.09
CA ALA A 219 9.61 13.09 -22.22
C ALA A 219 8.87 13.35 -23.55
N ASP A 220 7.60 12.96 -23.65
CA ASP A 220 6.77 13.10 -24.84
C ASP A 220 5.82 14.33 -24.76
N GLY A 221 6.01 15.19 -23.77
CA GLY A 221 5.22 16.39 -23.51
C GLY A 221 4.58 16.41 -22.12
N LEU A 222 3.80 17.47 -21.83
CA LEU A 222 3.05 17.55 -20.57
C LEU A 222 1.97 16.45 -20.54
N PRO A 223 1.85 15.70 -19.42
CA PRO A 223 0.85 14.66 -19.32
C PRO A 223 -0.56 15.27 -19.43
N ARG A 224 -1.44 14.60 -20.19
CA ARG A 224 -2.83 14.99 -20.22
C ARG A 224 -3.41 15.00 -18.80
N LEU A 225 -4.10 16.06 -18.47
CA LEU A 225 -4.78 16.17 -17.18
C LEU A 225 -5.95 15.19 -17.14
N ALA A 226 -6.14 14.57 -15.97
CA ALA A 226 -7.34 13.76 -15.73
C ALA A 226 -8.60 14.64 -15.85
N PRO A 227 -9.72 14.11 -16.37
CA PRO A 227 -10.98 14.81 -16.38
C PRO A 227 -11.37 15.26 -14.97
N ALA A 228 -11.98 16.42 -14.85
CA ALA A 228 -12.58 16.85 -13.59
C ALA A 228 -13.86 16.05 -13.36
N THR A 229 -14.00 15.43 -12.20
CA THR A 229 -15.19 14.68 -11.81
C THR A 229 -15.56 15.00 -10.37
N SER A 230 -16.79 14.68 -9.96
CA SER A 230 -17.26 14.82 -8.58
C SER A 230 -16.45 13.95 -7.59
N LEU A 231 -15.72 12.94 -8.08
CA LEU A 231 -14.86 12.06 -7.31
C LEU A 231 -13.48 12.68 -6.99
N ASN A 232 -13.17 13.87 -7.55
CA ASN A 232 -11.87 14.51 -7.37
C ASN A 232 -12.01 15.82 -6.60
N ARG A 233 -12.40 15.71 -5.33
CA ARG A 233 -12.54 16.81 -4.38
C ARG A 233 -11.69 16.53 -3.13
N PRO A 234 -11.19 17.56 -2.44
CA PRO A 234 -10.42 17.39 -1.19
C PRO A 234 -11.16 16.52 -0.20
N THR A 235 -10.48 15.48 0.31
CA THR A 235 -11.08 14.48 1.22
C THR A 235 -10.96 14.89 2.68
N GLY A 236 -11.91 14.47 3.50
CA GLY A 236 -11.91 14.63 4.95
C GLY A 236 -11.11 13.54 5.68
N SER A 237 -11.29 13.47 6.99
CA SER A 237 -10.54 12.55 7.88
C SER A 237 -11.15 11.14 7.99
N GLY A 238 -12.41 10.95 7.60
CA GLY A 238 -13.09 9.66 7.68
C GLY A 238 -12.93 8.83 6.43
N ARG A 239 -12.97 7.51 6.59
CA ARG A 239 -13.10 6.56 5.46
C ARG A 239 -14.20 5.55 5.76
N ARG A 240 -14.87 5.11 4.70
CA ARG A 240 -15.80 3.99 4.69
C ARG A 240 -15.25 2.91 3.77
N LEU A 241 -15.41 1.67 4.18
CA LEU A 241 -14.95 0.50 3.45
C LEU A 241 -16.14 -0.32 3.01
N THR A 242 -16.08 -0.86 1.78
CA THR A 242 -16.92 -1.95 1.31
C THR A 242 -16.05 -2.97 0.57
N VAL A 243 -16.56 -4.18 0.38
CA VAL A 243 -15.78 -5.28 -0.18
C VAL A 243 -16.58 -6.01 -1.26
N VAL A 244 -15.91 -6.33 -2.37
CA VAL A 244 -16.41 -7.23 -3.40
C VAL A 244 -15.47 -8.42 -3.48
N GLU A 245 -15.99 -9.63 -3.46
CA GLU A 245 -15.23 -10.86 -3.61
C GLU A 245 -15.72 -11.68 -4.79
N VAL A 246 -14.76 -12.18 -5.58
CA VAL A 246 -15.03 -13.07 -6.71
C VAL A 246 -14.05 -14.26 -6.71
N PRO A 247 -14.40 -15.42 -7.30
CA PRO A 247 -13.45 -16.49 -7.48
C PRO A 247 -12.29 -16.06 -8.38
N LEU A 248 -11.05 -16.21 -7.93
CA LEU A 248 -9.86 -15.84 -8.72
C LEU A 248 -9.76 -16.63 -10.04
N PRO A 249 -10.08 -17.95 -10.12
CA PRO A 249 -10.05 -18.70 -11.36
C PRO A 249 -10.89 -18.08 -12.48
N ASP A 250 -12.04 -17.51 -12.14
CA ASP A 250 -12.96 -16.91 -13.10
C ASP A 250 -12.36 -15.62 -13.69
N VAL A 251 -11.76 -14.78 -12.83
CA VAL A 251 -11.07 -13.57 -13.28
C VAL A 251 -9.84 -13.90 -14.13
N VAL A 252 -9.13 -14.98 -13.79
CA VAL A 252 -8.00 -15.47 -14.61
C VAL A 252 -8.47 -15.95 -15.97
N ALA A 253 -9.63 -16.63 -16.05
CA ALA A 253 -10.22 -17.07 -17.31
C ALA A 253 -10.60 -15.86 -18.18
N ALA A 254 -11.27 -14.85 -17.62
CA ALA A 254 -11.62 -13.61 -18.30
C ALA A 254 -10.37 -12.87 -18.80
N ALA A 255 -9.32 -12.78 -17.98
CA ALA A 255 -8.05 -12.17 -18.37
C ALA A 255 -7.41 -12.87 -19.58
N ARG A 256 -7.42 -14.21 -19.60
CA ARG A 256 -6.90 -15.01 -20.72
C ARG A 256 -7.72 -14.81 -21.99
N ALA A 257 -9.05 -14.81 -21.87
CA ALA A 257 -9.96 -14.58 -23.01
C ALA A 257 -9.73 -13.19 -23.63
N GLY A 258 -9.50 -12.16 -22.80
CA GLY A 258 -9.17 -10.79 -23.24
C GLY A 258 -7.71 -10.57 -23.62
N ASN A 259 -6.84 -11.61 -23.65
CA ASN A 259 -5.39 -11.49 -23.84
C ASN A 259 -4.74 -10.49 -22.87
N GLY A 260 -5.27 -10.32 -21.67
CA GLY A 260 -4.82 -9.41 -20.63
C GLY A 260 -4.33 -10.13 -19.38
N THR A 261 -4.21 -9.37 -18.32
CA THR A 261 -3.87 -9.81 -16.97
C THR A 261 -5.05 -9.65 -16.03
N VAL A 262 -5.02 -10.29 -14.86
CA VAL A 262 -6.01 -10.06 -13.78
C VAL A 262 -6.12 -8.58 -13.45
N ASN A 263 -5.00 -7.85 -13.45
CA ASN A 263 -5.00 -6.41 -13.20
C ASN A 263 -5.77 -5.63 -14.28
N ASP A 264 -5.66 -6.01 -15.54
CA ASP A 264 -6.35 -5.35 -16.64
C ASP A 264 -7.88 -5.54 -16.52
N VAL A 265 -8.32 -6.74 -16.14
CA VAL A 265 -9.74 -7.04 -15.86
C VAL A 265 -10.27 -6.19 -14.70
N VAL A 266 -9.51 -6.13 -13.60
CA VAL A 266 -9.91 -5.31 -12.44
C VAL A 266 -9.98 -3.83 -12.80
N VAL A 267 -8.99 -3.30 -13.51
CA VAL A 267 -9.00 -1.89 -13.97
C VAL A 267 -10.18 -1.62 -14.90
N SER A 268 -10.53 -2.59 -15.78
CA SER A 268 -11.70 -2.51 -16.65
C SER A 268 -13.00 -2.44 -15.83
N ALA A 269 -13.18 -3.34 -14.87
CA ALA A 269 -14.35 -3.36 -14.02
C ALA A 269 -14.49 -2.09 -13.16
N VAL A 270 -13.39 -1.62 -12.56
CA VAL A 270 -13.36 -0.36 -11.80
C VAL A 270 -13.75 0.83 -12.67
N ALA A 271 -13.20 0.92 -13.89
CA ALA A 271 -13.54 2.02 -14.80
C ALA A 271 -15.02 1.97 -15.21
N GLY A 272 -15.59 0.79 -15.46
CA GLY A 272 -17.01 0.60 -15.75
C GLY A 272 -17.90 1.02 -14.58
N ALA A 273 -17.58 0.59 -13.38
CA ALA A 273 -18.30 0.93 -12.16
C ALA A 273 -18.27 2.44 -11.88
N LEU A 274 -17.09 3.07 -11.97
CA LEU A 274 -16.96 4.52 -11.82
C LEU A 274 -17.71 5.28 -12.89
N ALA A 275 -17.66 4.84 -14.15
CA ALA A 275 -18.44 5.43 -15.22
C ALA A 275 -19.96 5.31 -14.98
N GLY A 276 -20.41 4.18 -14.45
CA GLY A 276 -21.80 3.96 -14.02
C GLY A 276 -22.23 4.95 -12.94
N LEU A 277 -21.43 5.07 -11.88
CA LEU A 277 -21.67 6.01 -10.79
C LEU A 277 -21.68 7.47 -11.28
N LEU A 278 -20.70 7.87 -12.09
CA LEU A 278 -20.64 9.23 -12.62
C LEU A 278 -21.84 9.54 -13.52
N ARG A 279 -22.30 8.60 -14.34
CA ARG A 279 -23.54 8.77 -15.14
C ARG A 279 -24.77 8.96 -14.26
N SER A 280 -24.89 8.23 -13.15
CA SER A 280 -26.02 8.44 -12.20
C SER A 280 -25.99 9.83 -11.56
N ARG A 281 -24.81 10.44 -11.47
CA ARG A 281 -24.60 11.82 -11.01
C ARG A 281 -24.72 12.88 -12.12
N GLY A 282 -25.10 12.47 -13.35
CA GLY A 282 -25.20 13.37 -14.51
C GLY A 282 -23.86 13.74 -15.17
N GLU A 283 -22.79 13.00 -14.84
CA GLU A 283 -21.46 13.22 -15.41
C GLU A 283 -21.14 12.13 -16.46
N SER A 284 -20.49 12.53 -17.55
CA SER A 284 -20.12 11.60 -18.62
C SER A 284 -18.70 11.90 -19.13
N PRO A 285 -17.67 11.65 -18.30
CA PRO A 285 -16.30 11.77 -18.79
C PRO A 285 -16.05 10.71 -19.85
N GLY A 286 -15.41 11.08 -20.97
CA GLY A 286 -15.07 10.13 -22.03
C GLY A 286 -13.98 9.13 -21.63
N GLU A 287 -13.17 9.50 -20.66
CA GLU A 287 -12.05 8.70 -20.13
C GLU A 287 -11.84 8.97 -18.64
N LEU A 288 -11.16 8.06 -17.97
CA LEU A 288 -10.65 8.23 -16.60
C LEU A 288 -9.15 7.91 -16.57
N VAL A 289 -8.43 8.53 -15.66
CA VAL A 289 -7.01 8.23 -15.42
C VAL A 289 -6.89 7.44 -14.12
N VAL A 290 -6.50 6.18 -14.25
CA VAL A 290 -6.29 5.25 -13.13
C VAL A 290 -4.81 5.15 -12.83
N SER A 291 -4.43 5.31 -11.57
CA SER A 291 -3.07 5.09 -11.07
C SER A 291 -2.93 3.64 -10.61
N VAL A 292 -1.99 2.91 -11.21
CA VAL A 292 -1.71 1.52 -10.84
C VAL A 292 -0.28 1.42 -10.35
N PRO A 293 -0.05 1.06 -9.08
CA PRO A 293 1.29 0.79 -8.59
C PRO A 293 1.92 -0.41 -9.31
N ILE A 294 3.16 -0.27 -9.72
CA ILE A 294 3.95 -1.36 -10.31
C ILE A 294 5.19 -1.56 -9.45
N SER A 295 5.42 -2.79 -9.01
CA SER A 295 6.67 -3.12 -8.33
C SER A 295 7.84 -3.05 -9.30
N SER A 296 8.90 -2.35 -8.91
CA SER A 296 10.19 -2.35 -9.60
C SER A 296 11.09 -3.52 -9.16
N ARG A 297 10.67 -4.30 -8.18
CA ARG A 297 11.41 -5.47 -7.70
C ARG A 297 11.47 -6.54 -8.78
N ARG A 298 12.68 -6.93 -9.17
CA ARG A 298 12.92 -8.04 -10.11
C ARG A 298 12.80 -9.41 -9.46
N THR A 299 13.02 -9.48 -8.15
CA THR A 299 12.92 -10.68 -7.31
C THR A 299 12.37 -10.26 -5.96
N ALA A 300 11.38 -10.99 -5.45
CA ALA A 300 10.91 -10.83 -4.09
C ALA A 300 12.06 -11.25 -3.14
N GLN A 301 12.80 -10.27 -2.62
CA GLN A 301 13.72 -10.49 -1.50
C GLN A 301 12.97 -10.12 -0.23
N PRO A 302 12.51 -11.13 0.54
CA PRO A 302 11.71 -10.90 1.74
C PRO A 302 12.47 -10.17 2.86
N ASP A 303 13.78 -10.17 2.80
CA ASP A 303 14.70 -9.59 3.78
C ASP A 303 14.89 -8.07 3.64
N ARG A 304 14.39 -7.47 2.57
CA ARG A 304 14.41 -6.01 2.36
C ARG A 304 12.99 -5.46 2.26
N LEU A 305 12.42 -5.14 3.42
CA LEU A 305 11.24 -4.28 3.49
C LEU A 305 11.61 -2.86 3.05
N GLY A 306 10.72 -2.19 2.35
CA GLY A 306 10.92 -0.84 1.83
C GLY A 306 9.99 -0.59 0.64
N ASN A 307 9.86 0.65 0.23
CA ASN A 307 9.04 1.04 -0.90
C ASN A 307 9.87 1.01 -2.20
N GLU A 308 9.56 0.09 -3.10
CA GLU A 308 10.14 0.00 -4.44
C GLU A 308 9.06 -0.01 -5.52
N THR A 309 8.08 0.87 -5.37
CA THR A 309 6.91 0.92 -6.24
C THR A 309 7.01 2.12 -7.16
N GLY A 310 6.95 1.88 -8.46
CA GLY A 310 6.67 2.89 -9.48
C GLY A 310 5.16 3.07 -9.65
N VAL A 311 4.74 4.10 -10.36
CA VAL A 311 3.34 4.37 -10.64
C VAL A 311 3.11 4.39 -12.15
N LEU A 312 2.18 3.57 -12.61
CA LEU A 312 1.69 3.59 -13.98
C LEU A 312 0.37 4.35 -14.05
N ARG A 313 0.30 5.38 -14.86
CA ARG A 313 -0.94 6.09 -15.16
C ARG A 313 -1.56 5.47 -16.41
N LEU A 314 -2.76 4.90 -16.27
CA LEU A 314 -3.55 4.34 -17.36
C LEU A 314 -4.71 5.26 -17.67
N THR A 315 -4.80 5.72 -18.91
CA THR A 315 -6.00 6.38 -19.42
C THR A 315 -6.95 5.30 -19.92
N VAL A 316 -8.14 5.24 -19.35
CA VAL A 316 -9.12 4.18 -19.57
C VAL A 316 -10.39 4.81 -20.12
N PRO A 317 -10.91 4.36 -21.28
CA PRO A 317 -12.17 4.86 -21.80
C PRO A 317 -13.34 4.43 -20.92
N THR A 318 -14.37 5.26 -20.83
CA THR A 318 -15.61 4.99 -20.06
C THR A 318 -16.71 4.40 -20.91
N VAL A 319 -16.34 3.71 -22.00
CA VAL A 319 -17.30 3.01 -22.88
C VAL A 319 -18.04 1.92 -22.11
N ALA A 320 -19.31 1.71 -22.48
CA ALA A 320 -20.16 0.74 -21.81
C ALA A 320 -19.75 -0.71 -22.14
N ASP A 321 -19.22 -0.97 -23.35
CA ASP A 321 -18.75 -2.29 -23.73
C ASP A 321 -17.45 -2.64 -22.98
N ALA A 322 -17.57 -3.60 -22.06
CA ALA A 322 -16.45 -4.05 -21.26
C ALA A 322 -15.35 -4.75 -22.09
N SER A 323 -15.70 -5.43 -23.20
CA SER A 323 -14.69 -6.05 -24.08
C SER A 323 -13.86 -4.99 -24.83
N GLU A 324 -14.48 -3.92 -25.28
CA GLU A 324 -13.79 -2.78 -25.89
C GLU A 324 -12.90 -2.07 -24.87
N ARG A 325 -13.42 -1.84 -23.67
CA ARG A 325 -12.70 -1.23 -22.55
C ARG A 325 -11.47 -2.06 -22.17
N LEU A 326 -11.61 -3.38 -22.00
CA LEU A 326 -10.51 -4.28 -21.68
C LEU A 326 -9.45 -4.30 -22.78
N ARG A 327 -9.83 -4.40 -24.07
CA ARG A 327 -8.90 -4.35 -25.20
C ARG A 327 -8.07 -3.06 -25.21
N SER A 328 -8.72 -1.91 -24.95
CA SER A 328 -8.03 -0.60 -24.86
C SER A 328 -7.02 -0.55 -23.71
N ILE A 329 -7.38 -1.10 -22.54
CA ILE A 329 -6.49 -1.18 -21.37
C ILE A 329 -5.28 -2.06 -21.68
N VAL A 330 -5.50 -3.26 -22.23
CA VAL A 330 -4.42 -4.20 -22.58
C VAL A 330 -3.45 -3.57 -23.58
N ALA A 331 -3.96 -2.90 -24.61
CA ALA A 331 -3.12 -2.20 -25.59
C ALA A 331 -2.26 -1.11 -24.94
N THR A 332 -2.86 -0.28 -24.09
CA THR A 332 -2.18 0.81 -23.37
C THR A 332 -1.15 0.27 -22.37
N ALA A 333 -1.50 -0.76 -21.60
CA ALA A 333 -0.60 -1.37 -20.62
C ALA A 333 0.64 -2.01 -21.28
N ARG A 334 0.48 -2.69 -22.41
CA ARG A 334 1.60 -3.28 -23.17
C ARG A 334 2.57 -2.22 -23.68
N THR A 335 2.07 -1.13 -24.24
CA THR A 335 2.90 -0.03 -24.75
C THR A 335 3.73 0.60 -23.63
N ARG A 336 3.16 0.72 -22.43
CA ARG A 336 3.82 1.36 -21.27
C ARG A 336 4.67 0.39 -20.43
N ALA A 337 4.45 -0.92 -20.51
CA ALA A 337 5.24 -1.92 -19.79
C ALA A 337 6.74 -1.94 -20.19
N SER A 338 7.10 -1.40 -21.36
CA SER A 338 8.49 -1.24 -21.79
C SER A 338 9.25 -0.15 -21.02
N VAL A 339 8.55 0.76 -20.31
CA VAL A 339 9.13 1.88 -19.54
C VAL A 339 9.25 1.49 -18.07
N ARG A 340 10.00 0.42 -17.78
CA ARG A 340 10.21 -0.04 -16.40
C ARG A 340 11.49 0.54 -15.81
N GLY A 341 11.37 1.29 -14.73
CA GLY A 341 12.50 1.78 -13.94
C GLY A 341 12.01 2.59 -12.74
N GLY A 342 12.65 2.49 -11.60
CA GLY A 342 12.30 3.23 -10.36
C GLY A 342 12.69 4.72 -10.35
N GLY A 343 12.92 5.34 -11.52
CA GLY A 343 13.34 6.73 -11.65
C GLY A 343 12.25 7.73 -11.32
N SER A 344 10.99 7.40 -11.64
CA SER A 344 9.83 8.27 -11.40
C SER A 344 9.59 8.53 -9.91
N ALA A 345 9.68 7.50 -9.07
CA ALA A 345 9.53 7.64 -7.63
C ALA A 345 10.60 8.53 -7.00
N ALA A 346 11.86 8.41 -7.44
CA ALA A 346 12.95 9.25 -6.96
C ALA A 346 12.76 10.73 -7.33
N MET A 347 12.29 11.01 -8.54
CA MET A 347 12.04 12.37 -9.03
C MET A 347 10.81 12.98 -8.34
N MET A 348 9.69 12.25 -8.27
CA MET A 348 8.51 12.69 -7.53
C MET A 348 8.83 12.96 -6.07
N GLY A 349 9.69 12.15 -5.46
CA GLY A 349 10.16 12.37 -4.10
C GLY A 349 10.92 13.69 -3.92
N VAL A 350 11.66 14.16 -4.91
CA VAL A 350 12.30 15.50 -4.84
C VAL A 350 11.25 16.60 -4.90
N VAL A 351 10.30 16.50 -5.83
CA VAL A 351 9.21 17.49 -6.00
C VAL A 351 8.34 17.52 -4.73
N PHE A 352 7.91 16.38 -4.21
CA PHE A 352 7.05 16.33 -3.02
C PHE A 352 7.75 16.90 -1.79
N ARG A 353 9.04 16.63 -1.59
CA ARG A 353 9.80 17.25 -0.49
C ARG A 353 9.94 18.76 -0.64
N ALA A 354 10.13 19.24 -1.85
CA ALA A 354 10.18 20.69 -2.09
C ALA A 354 8.82 21.33 -1.78
N LEU A 355 7.72 20.74 -2.27
CA LEU A 355 6.36 21.20 -1.98
C LEU A 355 6.04 21.12 -0.47
N ALA A 356 6.43 20.03 0.20
CA ALA A 356 6.23 19.89 1.65
C ALA A 356 7.04 20.93 2.43
N GLY A 357 8.30 21.16 2.05
CA GLY A 357 9.15 22.20 2.66
C GLY A 357 8.59 23.60 2.49
N LEU A 358 7.92 23.88 1.40
CA LEU A 358 7.24 25.15 1.11
C LEU A 358 5.79 25.20 1.64
N ARG A 359 5.30 24.15 2.28
CA ARG A 359 3.89 23.98 2.71
C ARG A 359 2.88 24.02 1.55
N LEU A 360 3.32 23.70 0.34
CA LEU A 360 2.49 23.66 -0.87
C LEU A 360 2.02 22.26 -1.25
N TYR A 361 2.45 21.22 -0.51
CA TYR A 361 2.10 19.83 -0.81
C TYR A 361 0.58 19.60 -0.69
N GLN A 362 -0.04 20.02 0.42
CA GLN A 362 -1.47 19.82 0.64
C GLN A 362 -2.32 20.54 -0.43
N PRO A 363 -2.14 21.85 -0.72
CA PRO A 363 -2.83 22.50 -1.84
C PRO A 363 -2.62 21.78 -3.19
N PHE A 364 -1.42 21.23 -3.43
CA PHE A 364 -1.13 20.49 -4.65
C PHE A 364 -1.96 19.20 -4.75
N VAL A 365 -1.99 18.36 -3.71
CA VAL A 365 -2.72 17.09 -3.76
C VAL A 365 -4.23 17.27 -3.69
N ASP A 366 -4.72 18.34 -3.07
CA ASP A 366 -6.13 18.69 -2.99
C ASP A 366 -6.70 19.18 -4.32
N HIS A 367 -5.85 19.62 -5.25
CA HIS A 367 -6.26 20.16 -6.55
C HIS A 367 -5.56 19.48 -7.73
N GLN A 368 -4.89 18.32 -7.49
CA GLN A 368 -4.22 17.61 -8.56
C GLN A 368 -5.21 17.08 -9.60
N ARG A 369 -4.79 17.07 -10.84
CA ARG A 369 -5.49 16.49 -11.99
C ARG A 369 -4.57 15.48 -12.71
N LEU A 370 -3.80 14.73 -11.96
CA LEU A 370 -2.93 13.69 -12.49
C LEU A 370 -3.66 12.36 -12.61
N VAL A 371 -4.54 12.06 -11.64
CA VAL A 371 -5.29 10.80 -11.57
C VAL A 371 -6.70 11.03 -11.02
N ASN A 372 -7.65 10.19 -11.42
CA ASN A 372 -9.00 10.17 -10.86
C ASN A 372 -9.12 9.19 -9.69
N THR A 373 -8.43 8.04 -9.77
CA THR A 373 -8.49 6.99 -8.75
C THR A 373 -7.20 6.16 -8.72
N PHE A 374 -7.07 5.33 -7.68
CA PHE A 374 -5.99 4.35 -7.53
C PHE A 374 -6.57 2.94 -7.53
N VAL A 375 -5.88 2.02 -8.21
CA VAL A 375 -6.13 0.58 -8.15
C VAL A 375 -4.83 -0.10 -7.77
N SER A 376 -4.73 -0.55 -6.53
CA SER A 376 -3.59 -1.31 -6.01
C SER A 376 -3.92 -2.79 -6.08
N ASN A 377 -3.10 -3.58 -6.75
CA ASN A 377 -3.33 -5.03 -6.88
C ASN A 377 -2.11 -5.80 -6.41
N VAL A 378 -2.29 -6.61 -5.37
CA VAL A 378 -1.25 -7.42 -4.76
C VAL A 378 -1.61 -8.90 -4.87
N ARG A 379 -0.66 -9.72 -5.32
CA ARG A 379 -0.85 -11.16 -5.37
C ARG A 379 -0.43 -11.80 -4.04
N GLY A 380 -1.40 -12.29 -3.28
CA GLY A 380 -1.18 -13.04 -2.06
C GLY A 380 -0.98 -14.55 -2.29
N PRO A 381 -0.83 -15.33 -1.20
CA PRO A 381 -0.63 -16.77 -1.27
C PRO A 381 -1.85 -17.49 -1.84
N ALA A 382 -1.57 -18.54 -2.63
CA ALA A 382 -2.62 -19.41 -3.17
C ALA A 382 -3.17 -20.36 -2.10
N GLU A 383 -2.37 -20.67 -1.10
CA GLU A 383 -2.73 -21.55 0.00
C GLU A 383 -3.31 -20.75 1.16
N VAL A 384 -4.16 -21.43 1.94
CA VAL A 384 -4.74 -20.86 3.15
C VAL A 384 -3.68 -20.82 4.24
N ALA A 385 -3.42 -19.62 4.77
CA ALA A 385 -2.54 -19.42 5.92
C ALA A 385 -3.30 -19.51 7.24
N SER A 386 -2.58 -19.56 8.35
CA SER A 386 -3.14 -19.51 9.70
C SER A 386 -2.40 -18.45 10.54
N PHE A 387 -3.03 -18.03 11.62
CA PHE A 387 -2.44 -17.14 12.62
C PHE A 387 -2.75 -17.71 14.01
N GLY A 388 -1.70 -18.06 14.76
CA GLY A 388 -1.85 -18.68 16.09
C GLY A 388 -2.66 -19.96 16.10
N GLY A 389 -2.59 -20.78 15.05
CA GLY A 389 -3.37 -22.00 14.87
C GLY A 389 -4.77 -21.77 14.29
N HIS A 390 -5.24 -20.52 14.16
CA HIS A 390 -6.54 -20.19 13.56
C HIS A 390 -6.38 -19.95 12.07
N ARG A 391 -7.22 -20.60 11.27
CA ARG A 391 -7.23 -20.44 9.82
C ARG A 391 -7.62 -18.99 9.46
N ILE A 392 -6.91 -18.39 8.53
CA ILE A 392 -7.28 -17.08 7.96
C ILE A 392 -8.29 -17.35 6.83
N ALA A 393 -9.56 -17.02 7.07
CA ALA A 393 -10.63 -17.21 6.10
C ALA A 393 -10.56 -16.20 4.95
N ALA A 394 -10.25 -14.95 5.27
CA ALA A 394 -10.10 -13.86 4.29
C ALA A 394 -9.05 -12.86 4.74
N VAL A 395 -8.47 -12.18 3.75
CA VAL A 395 -7.57 -11.04 3.96
C VAL A 395 -8.11 -9.86 3.17
N LEU A 396 -8.54 -8.80 3.88
CA LEU A 396 -9.06 -7.59 3.27
C LEU A 396 -7.95 -6.53 3.28
N PRO A 397 -7.43 -6.14 2.10
CA PRO A 397 -6.43 -5.09 2.02
C PRO A 397 -7.09 -3.71 2.22
N VAL A 398 -6.40 -2.79 2.87
CA VAL A 398 -6.86 -1.41 3.05
C VAL A 398 -5.69 -0.46 2.90
N ALA A 399 -5.79 0.51 1.99
CA ALA A 399 -4.83 1.59 1.88
C ALA A 399 -5.55 2.95 1.84
N VAL A 400 -5.10 3.87 2.66
CA VAL A 400 -5.68 5.22 2.71
C VAL A 400 -4.99 6.12 1.70
N VAL A 401 -5.77 6.76 0.84
CA VAL A 401 -5.26 7.71 -0.15
C VAL A 401 -5.62 9.14 0.30
N PRO A 402 -4.63 10.01 0.49
CA PRO A 402 -4.86 11.42 0.82
C PRO A 402 -5.13 12.27 -0.43
N GLY A 403 -5.46 13.54 -0.20
CA GLY A 403 -5.66 14.53 -1.26
C GLY A 403 -7.07 14.55 -1.80
N ASN A 404 -7.22 14.66 -3.13
CA ASN A 404 -8.52 14.79 -3.79
C ASN A 404 -8.99 13.51 -4.50
N VAL A 405 -8.54 12.35 -4.07
CA VAL A 405 -9.04 11.06 -4.58
C VAL A 405 -10.04 10.50 -3.57
N SER A 406 -11.32 10.65 -3.87
CA SER A 406 -12.40 10.32 -2.94
C SER A 406 -12.69 8.82 -2.82
N VAL A 407 -12.22 8.01 -3.76
CA VAL A 407 -12.35 6.55 -3.74
C VAL A 407 -11.12 5.89 -4.35
N ALA A 408 -10.64 4.82 -3.71
CA ALA A 408 -9.56 3.96 -4.19
C ALA A 408 -9.98 2.49 -4.04
N PHE A 409 -9.27 1.61 -4.75
CA PHE A 409 -9.56 0.19 -4.83
C PHE A 409 -8.30 -0.61 -4.49
N ASP A 410 -8.36 -1.35 -3.38
CA ASP A 410 -7.29 -2.21 -2.93
C ASP A 410 -7.65 -3.67 -3.22
N VAL A 411 -6.82 -4.34 -3.99
CA VAL A 411 -7.09 -5.68 -4.51
C VAL A 411 -6.06 -6.66 -3.99
N LEU A 412 -6.55 -7.78 -3.51
CA LEU A 412 -5.70 -8.88 -3.05
C LEU A 412 -6.26 -10.22 -3.53
N SER A 413 -5.40 -11.04 -4.12
CA SER A 413 -5.74 -12.45 -4.34
C SER A 413 -5.26 -13.29 -3.16
N TYR A 414 -6.13 -14.11 -2.57
CA TYR A 414 -5.81 -14.97 -1.44
C TYR A 414 -6.64 -16.25 -1.50
N ALA A 415 -6.00 -17.40 -1.33
CA ALA A 415 -6.67 -18.71 -1.22
C ALA A 415 -7.75 -18.96 -2.30
N GLY A 416 -7.46 -18.61 -3.56
CA GLY A 416 -8.38 -18.82 -4.68
C GLY A 416 -9.49 -17.77 -4.82
N ARG A 417 -9.50 -16.72 -3.99
CA ARG A 417 -10.43 -15.59 -4.10
C ARG A 417 -9.68 -14.31 -4.49
N LEU A 418 -10.38 -13.42 -5.18
CA LEU A 418 -9.95 -12.05 -5.43
C LEU A 418 -10.87 -11.14 -4.62
N THR A 419 -10.29 -10.41 -3.69
CA THR A 419 -10.98 -9.43 -2.84
C THR A 419 -10.65 -8.03 -3.31
N VAL A 420 -11.66 -7.20 -3.55
CA VAL A 420 -11.54 -5.78 -3.86
C VAL A 420 -12.16 -4.98 -2.73
N THR A 421 -11.33 -4.25 -1.99
CA THR A 421 -11.79 -3.31 -0.97
C THR A 421 -11.90 -1.93 -1.60
N LEU A 422 -13.09 -1.33 -1.53
CA LEU A 422 -13.32 0.06 -1.89
C LEU A 422 -13.07 0.90 -0.62
N VAL A 423 -12.19 1.88 -0.73
CA VAL A 423 -11.85 2.82 0.35
C VAL A 423 -12.30 4.21 -0.08
N ALA A 424 -13.35 4.74 0.54
CA ALA A 424 -13.98 5.98 0.12
C ALA A 424 -14.15 6.99 1.25
N ASP A 425 -14.14 8.27 0.89
CA ASP A 425 -14.58 9.35 1.77
C ASP A 425 -16.12 9.35 1.82
N PRO A 426 -16.75 9.13 2.99
CA PRO A 426 -18.21 9.00 3.09
C PRO A 426 -18.97 10.29 2.76
N ALA A 427 -18.35 11.46 2.90
CA ALA A 427 -18.97 12.73 2.57
C ALA A 427 -18.99 12.99 1.05
N LEU A 428 -18.02 12.44 0.30
CA LEU A 428 -17.88 12.64 -1.13
C LEU A 428 -18.47 11.48 -1.94
N VAL A 429 -18.56 10.30 -1.34
CA VAL A 429 -19.13 9.09 -1.94
C VAL A 429 -20.19 8.50 -0.99
N PRO A 430 -21.29 9.22 -0.75
CA PRO A 430 -22.38 8.70 0.08
C PRO A 430 -23.07 7.48 -0.55
N ASP A 431 -22.98 7.34 -1.86
CA ASP A 431 -23.50 6.28 -2.71
C ASP A 431 -22.47 5.12 -2.90
N LEU A 432 -21.61 4.87 -1.90
CA LEU A 432 -20.58 3.82 -1.95
C LEU A 432 -21.19 2.42 -2.14
N ASP A 433 -22.36 2.15 -1.58
CA ASP A 433 -23.04 0.86 -1.76
C ASP A 433 -23.43 0.65 -3.22
N ALA A 434 -23.98 1.68 -3.88
CA ALA A 434 -24.29 1.63 -5.31
C ALA A 434 -23.03 1.42 -6.17
N LEU A 435 -21.91 2.05 -5.80
CA LEU A 435 -20.63 1.81 -6.47
C LEU A 435 -20.15 0.37 -6.27
N THR A 436 -20.36 -0.20 -5.09
CA THR A 436 -20.01 -1.59 -4.77
C THR A 436 -20.81 -2.56 -5.62
N ASP A 437 -22.13 -2.33 -5.75
CA ASP A 437 -23.01 -3.14 -6.60
C ASP A 437 -22.63 -3.04 -8.08
N LEU A 438 -22.31 -1.83 -8.56
CA LEU A 438 -21.81 -1.63 -9.90
C LEU A 438 -20.50 -2.38 -10.16
N LEU A 439 -19.57 -2.35 -9.22
CA LEU A 439 -18.29 -3.08 -9.34
C LEU A 439 -18.54 -4.60 -9.35
N ALA A 440 -19.40 -5.10 -8.49
CA ALA A 440 -19.75 -6.52 -8.46
C ALA A 440 -20.39 -6.96 -9.79
N ALA A 441 -21.28 -6.14 -10.35
CA ALA A 441 -21.91 -6.40 -11.64
C ALA A 441 -20.90 -6.39 -12.80
N GLU A 442 -19.97 -5.42 -12.83
CA GLU A 442 -18.90 -5.35 -13.84
C GLU A 442 -17.97 -6.56 -13.75
N LEU A 443 -17.50 -6.95 -12.57
CA LEU A 443 -16.67 -8.14 -12.38
C LEU A 443 -17.39 -9.41 -12.80
N ALA A 444 -18.67 -9.58 -12.43
CA ALA A 444 -19.47 -10.70 -12.87
C ALA A 444 -19.74 -10.70 -14.39
N GLY A 445 -19.83 -9.53 -15.01
CA GLY A 445 -19.95 -9.35 -16.45
C GLY A 445 -18.69 -9.75 -17.21
N GLU A 446 -17.51 -9.36 -16.70
CA GLU A 446 -16.21 -9.75 -17.27
C GLU A 446 -15.98 -11.27 -17.19
N VAL A 447 -16.42 -11.91 -16.12
CA VAL A 447 -16.27 -13.37 -15.85
C VAL A 447 -17.19 -14.21 -16.74
N ARG A 448 -18.39 -13.73 -17.09
CA ARG A 448 -19.37 -14.48 -17.90
C ARG A 448 -19.09 -14.51 -19.40
N ARG A 449 -18.08 -13.81 -19.87
CA ARG A 449 -17.65 -13.71 -21.26
C ARG A 449 -16.47 -14.61 -21.56
#